data_dbf4033381ab4d449d202fca9936e521
#
_entry.id   dbf4033381ab4d449d202fca9936e521
#
_cell.length_a   1.000
_cell.length_b   1.000
_cell.length_c   1.000
_cell.angle_alpha   90.00
_cell.angle_beta   90.00
_cell.angle_gamma   90.00
#
_symmetry.space_group_name_H-M   'P 1'
#
loop_
_entity.id
_entity.type
_entity.pdbx_description
1 polymer ?
#
loop_
_entity_poly.entity_id
_entity_poly.type
_entity_poly.pdbx_seq_one_letter_code
_entity_poly.pdbx_strand_id
1 'polypeptide(L)'
;MNRFCYIILCAAVLLSACRREDQSARLLDEYQALDERITEQLQNVESPEVADSLVNAFIEEAFALQQAQPESEAAYVILKELYYLLDLEQKEQAFAVLNMDSLESRGLQRHYDAFLAEQRTAAGLAYTDFNAVLPNGEAAALSDYVGKSDFLLVDFWASWCGPCRRSMPGIKQLLAEHADRLAVVGVSVDESEEAWLKAVEDLELTWTQLRDNNDEGNRAYGITSIPHTVLISRDGTIVAHDPEHEQIEELLR
;
A
#
# COMPACT_ATOMS: atom_id res chain seq x y z
N MET A 1 -54.65 11.20 3.32
CA MET A 1 -53.29 11.30 3.91
C MET A 1 -52.71 12.61 3.43
N ASN A 2 -52.48 13.55 4.33
CA ASN A 2 -52.43 14.97 4.06
C ASN A 2 -51.15 15.49 3.37
N ARG A 3 -51.30 16.34 2.37
CA ARG A 3 -50.21 17.12 1.72
C ARG A 3 -49.30 17.83 2.75
N PHE A 4 -49.77 18.12 3.94
CA PHE A 4 -49.01 18.69 5.06
C PHE A 4 -47.95 17.71 5.63
N CYS A 5 -48.24 16.42 5.68
CA CYS A 5 -47.27 15.41 6.16
C CYS A 5 -46.07 15.25 5.20
N TYR A 6 -46.30 15.36 3.88
CA TYR A 6 -45.22 15.29 2.87
C TYR A 6 -44.29 16.50 2.93
N ILE A 7 -44.82 17.70 3.17
CA ILE A 7 -44.01 18.92 3.24
C ILE A 7 -43.13 18.90 4.51
N ILE A 8 -43.67 18.44 5.64
CA ILE A 8 -42.90 18.33 6.90
C ILE A 8 -41.81 17.23 6.78
N LEU A 9 -42.12 16.11 6.13
CA LEU A 9 -41.13 15.07 5.89
C LEU A 9 -40.02 15.55 4.96
N CYS A 10 -40.34 16.23 3.86
CA CYS A 10 -39.36 16.80 2.94
C CYS A 10 -38.50 17.89 3.60
N ALA A 11 -39.11 18.76 4.44
CA ALA A 11 -38.36 19.76 5.17
C ALA A 11 -37.43 19.16 6.23
N ALA A 12 -37.85 18.11 6.92
CA ALA A 12 -36.99 17.39 7.89
C ALA A 12 -35.84 16.66 7.21
N VAL A 13 -36.04 16.09 6.03
CA VAL A 13 -35.01 15.44 5.23
C VAL A 13 -34.02 16.47 4.70
N LEU A 14 -34.50 17.61 4.19
CA LEU A 14 -33.62 18.69 3.72
C LEU A 14 -32.80 19.31 4.85
N LEU A 15 -33.40 19.53 6.02
CA LEU A 15 -32.70 20.07 7.20
C LEU A 15 -31.66 19.08 7.75
N SER A 16 -31.94 17.77 7.68
CA SER A 16 -30.97 16.74 8.07
C SER A 16 -29.81 16.62 7.07
N ALA A 17 -30.07 16.77 5.77
CA ALA A 17 -29.04 16.80 4.74
C ALA A 17 -28.12 18.01 4.88
N CYS A 18 -28.68 19.24 5.00
CA CYS A 18 -27.90 20.45 5.24
C CYS A 18 -27.06 20.38 6.54
N ARG A 19 -27.60 19.76 7.59
CA ARG A 19 -26.86 19.58 8.84
C ARG A 19 -25.70 18.57 8.69
N ARG A 20 -25.87 17.51 7.90
CA ARG A 20 -24.82 16.53 7.60
C ARG A 20 -23.70 17.14 6.75
N GLU A 21 -24.04 17.96 5.75
CA GLU A 21 -23.06 18.69 4.93
C GLU A 21 -22.24 19.67 5.78
N ASP A 22 -22.88 20.43 6.67
CA ASP A 22 -22.21 21.37 7.59
C ASP A 22 -21.26 20.62 8.56
N GLN A 23 -21.66 19.45 9.06
CA GLN A 23 -20.81 18.63 9.93
C GLN A 23 -19.64 18.01 9.18
N SER A 24 -19.84 17.54 7.94
CA SER A 24 -18.77 17.01 7.10
C SER A 24 -17.72 18.07 6.77
N ALA A 25 -18.16 19.28 6.43
CA ALA A 25 -17.26 20.40 6.18
C ALA A 25 -16.40 20.74 7.41
N ARG A 26 -17.00 20.75 8.61
CA ARG A 26 -16.25 20.98 9.85
C ARG A 26 -15.21 19.91 10.13
N LEU A 27 -15.51 18.63 9.88
CA LEU A 27 -14.53 17.57 10.05
C LEU A 27 -13.36 17.70 9.09
N LEU A 28 -13.61 18.14 7.86
CA LEU A 28 -12.53 18.43 6.90
C LEU A 28 -11.69 19.63 7.35
N ASP A 29 -12.32 20.69 7.87
CA ASP A 29 -11.60 21.83 8.43
C ASP A 29 -10.73 21.42 9.63
N GLU A 30 -11.26 20.57 10.51
CA GLU A 30 -10.52 20.01 11.66
C GLU A 30 -9.33 19.14 11.19
N TYR A 31 -9.53 18.30 10.18
CA TYR A 31 -8.49 17.48 9.59
C TYR A 31 -7.39 18.33 8.94
N GLN A 32 -7.75 19.35 8.16
CA GLN A 32 -6.78 20.26 7.55
C GLN A 32 -5.97 21.03 8.59
N ALA A 33 -6.63 21.53 9.65
CA ALA A 33 -5.93 22.19 10.75
C ALA A 33 -4.98 21.26 11.50
N LEU A 34 -5.33 19.98 11.62
CA LEU A 34 -4.47 18.94 12.18
C LEU A 34 -3.23 18.71 11.29
N ASP A 35 -3.42 18.54 9.98
CA ASP A 35 -2.36 18.33 9.00
C ASP A 35 -1.37 19.51 8.96
N GLU A 36 -1.88 20.75 8.90
CA GLU A 36 -1.06 21.96 8.95
C GLU A 36 -0.22 22.04 10.24
N ARG A 37 -0.83 21.75 11.39
CA ARG A 37 -0.16 21.76 12.69
C ARG A 37 0.99 20.77 12.75
N ILE A 38 0.76 19.53 12.31
CA ILE A 38 1.77 18.46 12.33
C ILE A 38 2.86 18.74 11.31
N THR A 39 2.51 19.22 10.12
CA THR A 39 3.48 19.62 9.08
C THR A 39 4.43 20.71 9.60
N GLU A 40 3.91 21.72 10.30
CA GLU A 40 4.72 22.78 10.91
C GLU A 40 5.64 22.22 12.01
N GLN A 41 5.15 21.31 12.84
CA GLN A 41 5.95 20.68 13.89
C GLN A 41 7.08 19.84 13.30
N LEU A 42 6.82 19.04 12.27
CA LEU A 42 7.80 18.18 11.61
C LEU A 42 8.95 18.97 10.96
N GLN A 43 8.68 20.18 10.44
CA GLN A 43 9.73 21.06 9.88
C GLN A 43 10.81 21.45 10.90
N ASN A 44 10.50 21.40 12.19
CA ASN A 44 11.37 21.84 13.28
C ASN A 44 11.94 20.68 14.12
N VAL A 45 11.70 19.43 13.70
CA VAL A 45 12.16 18.24 14.42
C VAL A 45 13.50 17.77 13.86
N GLU A 46 14.48 17.58 14.76
CA GLU A 46 15.80 17.04 14.42
C GLU A 46 15.94 15.53 14.78
N SER A 47 15.12 15.04 15.74
CA SER A 47 15.16 13.63 16.17
C SER A 47 14.15 12.78 15.41
N PRO A 48 14.61 11.69 14.77
CA PRO A 48 13.72 10.72 14.12
C PRO A 48 12.64 10.18 15.05
N GLU A 49 12.96 9.86 16.31
CA GLU A 49 12.02 9.30 17.29
C GLU A 49 10.90 10.29 17.63
N VAL A 50 11.22 11.60 17.66
CA VAL A 50 10.20 12.65 17.85
C VAL A 50 9.34 12.80 16.61
N ALA A 51 9.92 12.72 15.41
CA ALA A 51 9.17 12.73 14.16
C ALA A 51 8.18 11.56 14.10
N ASP A 52 8.62 10.35 14.40
CA ASP A 52 7.75 9.16 14.44
C ASP A 52 6.62 9.30 15.46
N SER A 53 6.91 9.86 16.63
CA SER A 53 5.88 10.12 17.65
C SER A 53 4.81 11.11 17.17
N LEU A 54 5.22 12.16 16.45
CA LEU A 54 4.30 13.15 15.87
C LEU A 54 3.44 12.54 14.75
N VAL A 55 4.04 11.74 13.89
CA VAL A 55 3.31 11.02 12.82
C VAL A 55 2.29 10.05 13.42
N ASN A 56 2.66 9.29 14.44
CA ASN A 56 1.73 8.38 15.13
C ASN A 56 0.57 9.13 15.78
N ALA A 57 0.84 10.26 16.45
CA ALA A 57 -0.21 11.09 17.03
C ALA A 57 -1.14 11.67 15.95
N PHE A 58 -0.59 12.08 14.80
CA PHE A 58 -1.39 12.52 13.64
C PHE A 58 -2.32 11.42 13.15
N ILE A 59 -1.79 10.19 12.96
CA ILE A 59 -2.59 9.05 12.51
C ILE A 59 -3.75 8.78 13.48
N GLU A 60 -3.48 8.75 14.79
CA GLU A 60 -4.52 8.52 15.80
C GLU A 60 -5.62 9.59 15.80
N GLU A 61 -5.25 10.89 15.77
CA GLU A 61 -6.20 11.99 15.75
C GLU A 61 -7.02 12.02 14.45
N ALA A 62 -6.37 11.86 13.30
CA ALA A 62 -7.01 11.84 11.99
C ALA A 62 -7.94 10.63 11.80
N PHE A 63 -7.52 9.46 12.32
CA PHE A 63 -8.35 8.27 12.33
C PHE A 63 -9.59 8.44 13.20
N ALA A 64 -9.48 9.07 14.36
CA ALA A 64 -10.63 9.41 15.20
C ALA A 64 -11.62 10.33 14.48
N LEU A 65 -11.15 11.29 13.69
CA LEU A 65 -12.00 12.15 12.85
C LEU A 65 -12.74 11.33 11.77
N GLN A 66 -12.06 10.40 11.10
CA GLN A 66 -12.67 9.51 10.12
C GLN A 66 -13.78 8.66 10.74
N GLN A 67 -13.59 8.15 11.97
CA GLN A 67 -14.56 7.33 12.69
C GLN A 67 -15.75 8.14 13.24
N ALA A 68 -15.61 9.45 13.45
CA ALA A 68 -16.63 10.28 14.09
C ALA A 68 -17.94 10.38 13.27
N GLN A 69 -17.84 10.36 11.93
CA GLN A 69 -19.00 10.39 11.03
C GLN A 69 -18.74 9.53 9.78
N PRO A 70 -18.86 8.21 9.88
CA PRO A 70 -18.41 7.26 8.87
C PRO A 70 -19.12 7.37 7.51
N GLU A 71 -20.34 7.89 7.46
CA GLU A 71 -21.08 8.08 6.20
C GLU A 71 -20.89 9.47 5.57
N SER A 72 -20.10 10.35 6.21
CA SER A 72 -19.86 11.70 5.72
C SER A 72 -18.84 11.70 4.57
N GLU A 73 -18.87 12.74 3.71
CA GLU A 73 -17.84 12.96 2.70
C GLU A 73 -16.45 13.01 3.33
N ALA A 74 -16.33 13.66 4.50
CA ALA A 74 -15.08 13.78 5.23
C ALA A 74 -14.45 12.42 5.55
N ALA A 75 -15.22 11.42 5.98
CA ALA A 75 -14.69 10.11 6.32
C ALA A 75 -13.98 9.44 5.13
N TYR A 76 -14.52 9.56 3.92
CA TYR A 76 -13.92 9.01 2.70
C TYR A 76 -12.67 9.78 2.28
N VAL A 77 -12.69 11.12 2.38
CA VAL A 77 -11.53 11.96 2.07
C VAL A 77 -10.39 11.68 3.04
N ILE A 78 -10.66 11.67 4.33
CA ILE A 78 -9.66 11.41 5.37
C ILE A 78 -9.06 10.00 5.20
N LEU A 79 -9.87 8.97 4.97
CA LEU A 79 -9.35 7.63 4.74
C LEU A 79 -8.44 7.57 3.51
N LYS A 80 -8.81 8.25 2.42
CA LYS A 80 -8.00 8.29 1.21
C LYS A 80 -6.62 8.90 1.45
N GLU A 81 -6.55 9.97 2.25
CA GLU A 81 -5.28 10.61 2.62
C GLU A 81 -4.45 9.76 3.59
N LEU A 82 -5.11 9.12 4.56
CA LEU A 82 -4.45 8.28 5.57
C LEU A 82 -4.04 6.90 5.06
N TYR A 83 -4.63 6.38 4.00
CA TYR A 83 -4.55 4.97 3.59
C TYR A 83 -3.13 4.40 3.63
N TYR A 84 -2.15 5.18 3.18
CA TYR A 84 -0.75 4.75 3.09
C TYR A 84 0.02 4.81 4.43
N LEU A 85 -0.59 5.42 5.44
CA LEU A 85 -0.02 5.53 6.79
C LEU A 85 -0.62 4.50 7.76
N LEU A 86 -1.76 3.89 7.39
CA LEU A 86 -2.47 2.93 8.23
C LEU A 86 -1.88 1.52 8.10
N ASP A 87 -1.76 0.82 9.22
CA ASP A 87 -1.51 -0.61 9.23
C ASP A 87 -2.76 -1.42 8.80
N LEU A 88 -2.60 -2.73 8.64
CA LEU A 88 -3.67 -3.59 8.14
C LEU A 88 -4.90 -3.62 9.06
N GLU A 89 -4.71 -3.60 10.38
CA GLU A 89 -5.79 -3.59 11.37
C GLU A 89 -6.55 -2.24 11.32
N GLN A 90 -5.84 -1.14 11.23
CA GLN A 90 -6.42 0.20 11.09
C GLN A 90 -7.20 0.34 9.78
N LYS A 91 -6.66 -0.19 8.65
CA LYS A 91 -7.38 -0.25 7.36
C LYS A 91 -8.68 -1.04 7.49
N GLU A 92 -8.66 -2.20 8.14
CA GLU A 92 -9.86 -3.00 8.39
C GLU A 92 -10.91 -2.21 9.19
N GLN A 93 -10.52 -1.57 10.28
CA GLN A 93 -11.40 -0.74 11.09
C GLN A 93 -11.94 0.47 10.31
N ALA A 94 -11.10 1.08 9.47
CA ALA A 94 -11.50 2.24 8.65
C ALA A 94 -12.55 1.88 7.59
N PHE A 95 -12.38 0.76 6.91
CA PHE A 95 -13.35 0.30 5.91
C PHE A 95 -14.63 -0.26 6.55
N ALA A 96 -14.54 -0.89 7.73
CA ALA A 96 -15.69 -1.50 8.40
C ALA A 96 -16.83 -0.51 8.71
N VAL A 97 -16.55 0.77 8.83
CA VAL A 97 -17.54 1.81 9.16
C VAL A 97 -18.09 2.54 7.93
N LEU A 98 -17.55 2.29 6.73
CA LEU A 98 -17.97 2.95 5.49
C LEU A 98 -19.12 2.21 4.80
N ASN A 99 -19.91 2.94 4.03
CA ASN A 99 -20.85 2.32 3.12
C ASN A 99 -20.11 1.79 1.87
N MET A 100 -20.00 0.47 1.76
CA MET A 100 -19.26 -0.21 0.70
C MET A 100 -19.80 0.07 -0.70
N ASP A 101 -21.12 0.29 -0.86
CA ASP A 101 -21.74 0.61 -2.16
C ASP A 101 -21.31 1.99 -2.69
N SER A 102 -20.71 2.81 -1.85
CA SER A 102 -20.27 4.16 -2.20
C SER A 102 -18.77 4.26 -2.54
N LEU A 103 -17.99 3.21 -2.40
CA LEU A 103 -16.52 3.25 -2.56
C LEU A 103 -16.09 3.71 -3.95
N GLU A 104 -16.72 3.21 -5.02
CA GLU A 104 -16.40 3.60 -6.39
C GLU A 104 -16.70 5.07 -6.64
N SER A 105 -17.89 5.54 -6.27
CA SER A 105 -18.31 6.94 -6.45
C SER A 105 -17.48 7.93 -5.61
N ARG A 106 -16.88 7.46 -4.52
CA ARG A 106 -16.00 8.22 -3.61
C ARG A 106 -14.50 8.06 -3.93
N GLY A 107 -14.15 7.25 -4.95
CA GLY A 107 -12.77 7.06 -5.40
C GLY A 107 -11.92 6.20 -4.46
N LEU A 108 -12.53 5.34 -3.63
CA LEU A 108 -11.85 4.41 -2.70
C LEU A 108 -11.85 2.96 -3.14
N GLN A 109 -12.49 2.60 -4.26
CA GLN A 109 -12.56 1.21 -4.71
C GLN A 109 -11.16 0.58 -4.86
N ARG A 110 -10.23 1.28 -5.50
CA ARG A 110 -8.86 0.79 -5.68
C ARG A 110 -8.13 0.56 -4.34
N HIS A 111 -8.35 1.43 -3.35
CA HIS A 111 -7.76 1.28 -2.01
C HIS A 111 -8.35 0.06 -1.29
N TYR A 112 -9.66 -0.16 -1.44
CA TYR A 112 -10.31 -1.33 -0.87
C TYR A 112 -9.84 -2.63 -1.51
N ASP A 113 -9.69 -2.66 -2.84
CA ASP A 113 -9.16 -3.82 -3.56
C ASP A 113 -7.73 -4.14 -3.13
N ALA A 114 -6.89 -3.11 -2.93
CA ALA A 114 -5.54 -3.24 -2.41
C ALA A 114 -5.54 -3.77 -0.96
N PHE A 115 -6.38 -3.22 -0.10
CA PHE A 115 -6.56 -3.72 1.27
C PHE A 115 -6.94 -5.21 1.31
N LEU A 116 -7.89 -5.65 0.45
CA LEU A 116 -8.26 -7.06 0.36
C LEU A 116 -7.10 -7.94 -0.15
N ALA A 117 -6.24 -7.41 -1.01
CA ALA A 117 -5.06 -8.11 -1.47
C ALA A 117 -4.00 -8.22 -0.35
N GLU A 118 -3.74 -7.14 0.38
CA GLU A 118 -2.86 -7.12 1.57
C GLU A 118 -3.33 -8.15 2.61
N GLN A 119 -4.64 -8.25 2.89
CA GLN A 119 -5.18 -9.27 3.81
C GLN A 119 -4.90 -10.70 3.33
N ARG A 120 -4.98 -10.96 2.03
CA ARG A 120 -4.73 -12.30 1.46
C ARG A 120 -3.26 -12.67 1.39
N THR A 121 -2.39 -11.69 1.40
CA THR A 121 -0.93 -11.84 1.33
C THR A 121 -0.22 -11.43 2.62
N ALA A 122 -0.93 -11.37 3.74
CA ALA A 122 -0.34 -11.04 5.03
C ALA A 122 0.73 -12.07 5.45
N ALA A 123 1.69 -11.64 6.25
CA ALA A 123 2.72 -12.52 6.81
C ALA A 123 2.10 -13.73 7.53
N GLY A 124 2.67 -14.90 7.32
CA GLY A 124 2.16 -16.19 7.80
C GLY A 124 1.18 -16.88 6.85
N LEU A 125 0.73 -16.23 5.80
CA LEU A 125 -0.13 -16.83 4.78
C LEU A 125 0.69 -17.34 3.58
N ALA A 126 0.06 -18.19 2.75
CA ALA A 126 0.66 -18.63 1.51
C ALA A 126 0.75 -17.49 0.50
N TYR A 127 1.83 -17.48 -0.29
CA TYR A 127 2.00 -16.53 -1.38
C TYR A 127 0.85 -16.65 -2.40
N THR A 128 0.59 -15.56 -3.10
CA THR A 128 -0.35 -15.54 -4.23
C THR A 128 0.44 -15.56 -5.53
N ASP A 129 0.17 -16.54 -6.39
CA ASP A 129 0.83 -16.65 -7.70
C ASP A 129 0.29 -15.61 -8.69
N PHE A 130 1.14 -15.20 -9.63
CA PHE A 130 0.78 -14.30 -10.74
C PHE A 130 1.67 -14.55 -11.95
N ASN A 131 1.17 -14.15 -13.13
CA ASN A 131 1.90 -14.25 -14.38
C ASN A 131 2.60 -12.93 -14.72
N ALA A 132 3.76 -13.05 -15.34
CA ALA A 132 4.59 -11.95 -15.78
C ALA A 132 5.39 -12.37 -17.02
N VAL A 133 6.25 -11.50 -17.56
CA VAL A 133 7.09 -11.81 -18.72
C VAL A 133 8.57 -11.62 -18.40
N LEU A 134 9.39 -12.50 -18.94
CA LEU A 134 10.86 -12.43 -18.92
C LEU A 134 11.38 -11.37 -19.92
N PRO A 135 12.66 -10.94 -19.81
CA PRO A 135 13.28 -10.01 -20.77
C PRO A 135 13.28 -10.48 -22.22
N ASN A 136 13.18 -11.78 -22.47
CA ASN A 136 13.08 -12.36 -23.82
C ASN A 136 11.64 -12.47 -24.33
N GLY A 137 10.65 -11.98 -23.55
CA GLY A 137 9.23 -12.02 -23.88
C GLY A 137 8.52 -13.35 -23.55
N GLU A 138 9.23 -14.34 -23.00
CA GLU A 138 8.61 -15.59 -22.56
C GLU A 138 7.77 -15.36 -21.30
N ALA A 139 6.67 -16.11 -21.20
CA ALA A 139 5.82 -16.10 -20.01
C ALA A 139 6.53 -16.80 -18.83
N ALA A 140 6.35 -16.26 -17.64
CA ALA A 140 6.81 -16.83 -16.40
C ALA A 140 5.76 -16.57 -15.31
N ALA A 141 5.76 -17.37 -14.25
CA ALA A 141 4.94 -17.19 -13.09
C ALA A 141 5.80 -17.07 -11.83
N LEU A 142 5.31 -16.44 -10.77
CA LEU A 142 6.04 -16.36 -9.50
C LEU A 142 6.34 -17.77 -8.95
N SER A 143 5.41 -18.72 -9.15
CA SER A 143 5.57 -20.13 -8.79
C SER A 143 6.78 -20.82 -9.44
N ASP A 144 7.30 -20.31 -10.55
CA ASP A 144 8.52 -20.82 -11.16
C ASP A 144 9.76 -20.62 -10.28
N TYR A 145 9.70 -19.75 -9.28
CA TYR A 145 10.82 -19.35 -8.43
C TYR A 145 10.65 -19.74 -6.96
N VAL A 146 9.43 -19.85 -6.46
CA VAL A 146 9.14 -20.25 -5.08
C VAL A 146 9.63 -21.68 -4.82
N GLY A 147 10.23 -21.92 -3.66
CA GLY A 147 10.71 -23.25 -3.23
C GLY A 147 12.09 -23.65 -3.76
N LYS A 148 12.73 -22.84 -4.61
CA LYS A 148 14.06 -23.13 -5.19
C LYS A 148 15.24 -22.73 -4.30
N SER A 149 15.01 -21.81 -3.34
CA SER A 149 15.95 -21.40 -2.29
C SER A 149 15.28 -21.51 -0.94
N ASP A 150 16.00 -21.26 0.17
CA ASP A 150 15.40 -21.19 1.50
C ASP A 150 14.43 -20.01 1.59
N PHE A 151 14.83 -18.90 0.97
CA PHE A 151 14.00 -17.70 0.86
C PHE A 151 14.02 -17.13 -0.56
N LEU A 152 12.90 -16.52 -0.95
CA LEU A 152 12.74 -15.74 -2.16
C LEU A 152 12.35 -14.31 -1.78
N LEU A 153 13.16 -13.33 -2.17
CA LEU A 153 12.82 -11.92 -2.09
C LEU A 153 12.21 -11.48 -3.42
N VAL A 154 10.95 -11.09 -3.41
CA VAL A 154 10.25 -10.48 -4.54
C VAL A 154 10.34 -8.97 -4.36
N ASP A 155 10.93 -8.26 -5.34
CA ASP A 155 11.16 -6.82 -5.30
C ASP A 155 10.34 -6.13 -6.40
N PHE A 156 9.27 -5.45 -6.01
CA PHE A 156 8.44 -4.65 -6.91
C PHE A 156 9.07 -3.28 -7.12
N TRP A 157 9.42 -2.98 -8.37
CA TRP A 157 10.18 -1.79 -8.72
C TRP A 157 9.79 -1.20 -10.08
N ALA A 158 10.37 -0.07 -10.47
CA ALA A 158 10.29 0.46 -11.82
C ALA A 158 11.54 1.27 -12.19
N SER A 159 11.79 1.41 -13.49
CA SER A 159 12.94 2.15 -14.03
C SER A 159 12.96 3.62 -13.61
N TRP A 160 11.79 4.23 -13.48
CA TRP A 160 11.59 5.63 -13.05
C TRP A 160 11.56 5.82 -11.54
N CYS A 161 11.52 4.74 -10.74
CA CYS A 161 11.47 4.80 -9.29
C CYS A 161 12.85 5.09 -8.69
N GLY A 162 13.08 6.33 -8.30
CA GLY A 162 14.34 6.76 -7.68
C GLY A 162 14.70 6.03 -6.39
N PRO A 163 13.77 5.86 -5.43
CA PRO A 163 14.01 5.07 -4.23
C PRO A 163 14.36 3.61 -4.54
N CYS A 164 13.65 2.95 -5.47
CA CYS A 164 13.94 1.58 -5.89
C CYS A 164 15.39 1.42 -6.39
N ARG A 165 15.82 2.36 -7.25
CA ARG A 165 17.22 2.36 -7.77
C ARG A 165 18.25 2.52 -6.64
N ARG A 166 17.92 3.22 -5.57
CA ARG A 166 18.82 3.39 -4.40
C ARG A 166 18.88 2.16 -3.51
N SER A 167 17.85 1.30 -3.48
CA SER A 167 17.87 0.04 -2.71
C SER A 167 18.61 -1.09 -3.42
N MET A 168 18.76 -1.05 -4.77
CA MET A 168 19.42 -2.12 -5.55
C MET A 168 20.83 -2.51 -5.08
N PRO A 169 21.73 -1.57 -4.66
CA PRO A 169 23.04 -1.96 -4.11
C PRO A 169 22.94 -2.86 -2.89
N GLY A 170 21.96 -2.64 -2.00
CA GLY A 170 21.72 -3.49 -0.84
C GLY A 170 21.26 -4.89 -1.25
N ILE A 171 20.36 -5.00 -2.23
CA ILE A 171 19.92 -6.29 -2.77
C ILE A 171 21.11 -7.04 -3.38
N LYS A 172 21.99 -6.35 -4.12
CA LYS A 172 23.23 -6.95 -4.66
C LYS A 172 24.12 -7.50 -3.55
N GLN A 173 24.27 -6.77 -2.45
CA GLN A 173 25.06 -7.21 -1.30
C GLN A 173 24.44 -8.46 -0.66
N LEU A 174 23.13 -8.46 -0.36
CA LEU A 174 22.44 -9.63 0.18
C LEU A 174 22.64 -10.88 -0.70
N LEU A 175 22.51 -10.74 -2.02
CA LEU A 175 22.76 -11.83 -2.96
C LEU A 175 24.20 -12.29 -2.96
N ALA A 176 25.17 -11.39 -2.88
CA ALA A 176 26.59 -11.77 -2.87
C ALA A 176 26.97 -12.55 -1.61
N GLU A 177 26.35 -12.23 -0.48
CA GLU A 177 26.65 -12.85 0.82
C GLU A 177 25.84 -14.14 1.07
N HIS A 178 24.66 -14.29 0.47
CA HIS A 178 23.71 -15.36 0.79
C HIS A 178 23.12 -16.09 -0.43
N ALA A 179 23.82 -16.13 -1.56
CA ALA A 179 23.33 -16.72 -2.81
C ALA A 179 22.97 -18.22 -2.70
N ASP A 180 23.45 -18.92 -1.69
CA ASP A 180 23.15 -20.32 -1.39
C ASP A 180 21.78 -20.51 -0.72
N ARG A 181 21.24 -19.47 -0.06
CA ARG A 181 19.99 -19.51 0.70
C ARG A 181 18.93 -18.53 0.22
N LEU A 182 19.33 -17.42 -0.43
CA LEU A 182 18.46 -16.36 -0.92
C LEU A 182 18.40 -16.34 -2.44
N ALA A 183 17.21 -16.37 -3.01
CA ALA A 183 16.96 -15.97 -4.39
C ALA A 183 16.26 -14.61 -4.41
N VAL A 184 16.42 -13.85 -5.49
CA VAL A 184 15.70 -12.59 -5.73
C VAL A 184 15.02 -12.65 -7.09
N VAL A 185 13.80 -12.12 -7.15
CA VAL A 185 13.04 -11.85 -8.36
C VAL A 185 12.63 -10.37 -8.34
N GLY A 186 13.14 -9.60 -9.30
CA GLY A 186 12.68 -8.23 -9.53
C GLY A 186 11.42 -8.26 -10.39
N VAL A 187 10.36 -7.61 -9.94
CA VAL A 187 9.09 -7.49 -10.65
C VAL A 187 8.87 -6.02 -11.02
N SER A 188 9.12 -5.70 -12.28
CA SER A 188 8.93 -4.34 -12.77
C SER A 188 7.47 -4.05 -13.08
N VAL A 189 6.98 -2.91 -12.62
CA VAL A 189 5.67 -2.33 -12.97
C VAL A 189 5.78 -1.29 -14.09
N ASP A 190 6.87 -1.30 -14.87
CA ASP A 190 7.06 -0.40 -16.00
C ASP A 190 6.04 -0.70 -17.11
N GLU A 191 5.38 0.34 -17.62
CA GLU A 191 4.55 0.25 -18.82
C GLU A 191 5.42 0.04 -20.07
N SER A 192 6.60 0.71 -20.12
CA SER A 192 7.55 0.61 -21.22
C SER A 192 8.54 -0.53 -21.01
N GLU A 193 8.46 -1.53 -21.88
CA GLU A 193 9.43 -2.63 -21.93
C GLU A 193 10.85 -2.14 -22.21
N GLU A 194 11.01 -1.18 -23.15
CA GLU A 194 12.31 -0.60 -23.50
C GLU A 194 12.96 0.10 -22.29
N ALA A 195 12.17 0.90 -21.53
CA ALA A 195 12.67 1.58 -20.34
C ALA A 195 13.09 0.60 -19.24
N TRP A 196 12.31 -0.46 -19.04
CA TRP A 196 12.63 -1.54 -18.11
C TRP A 196 13.93 -2.25 -18.49
N LEU A 197 14.04 -2.77 -19.74
CA LEU A 197 15.22 -3.49 -20.22
C LEU A 197 16.48 -2.63 -20.13
N LYS A 198 16.38 -1.36 -20.51
CA LYS A 198 17.49 -0.41 -20.37
C LYS A 198 17.89 -0.24 -18.91
N ALA A 199 16.94 -0.12 -17.98
CA ALA A 199 17.27 0.03 -16.56
C ALA A 199 17.89 -1.24 -15.97
N VAL A 200 17.45 -2.44 -16.39
CA VAL A 200 18.07 -3.71 -16.00
C VAL A 200 19.54 -3.75 -16.42
N GLU A 201 19.85 -3.32 -17.64
CA GLU A 201 21.23 -3.23 -18.16
C GLU A 201 22.04 -2.15 -17.42
N ASP A 202 21.54 -0.91 -17.37
CA ASP A 202 22.22 0.24 -16.74
C ASP A 202 22.54 0.00 -15.25
N LEU A 203 21.66 -0.72 -14.55
CA LEU A 203 21.82 -1.08 -13.14
C LEU A 203 22.54 -2.41 -12.94
N GLU A 204 22.94 -3.12 -14.01
CA GLU A 204 23.61 -4.42 -13.94
C GLU A 204 22.90 -5.39 -12.99
N LEU A 205 21.58 -5.58 -13.17
CA LEU A 205 20.78 -6.48 -12.34
C LEU A 205 21.00 -7.92 -12.80
N THR A 206 21.66 -8.73 -11.98
CA THR A 206 22.09 -10.10 -12.34
C THR A 206 21.10 -11.18 -11.91
N TRP A 207 20.11 -10.86 -11.11
CA TRP A 207 19.04 -11.77 -10.70
C TRP A 207 17.85 -11.73 -11.66
N THR A 208 16.97 -12.70 -11.54
CA THR A 208 15.79 -12.82 -12.41
C THR A 208 14.98 -11.53 -12.41
N GLN A 209 14.66 -11.06 -13.60
CA GLN A 209 13.81 -9.89 -13.81
C GLN A 209 12.54 -10.30 -14.55
N LEU A 210 11.42 -9.90 -14.02
CA LEU A 210 10.08 -10.06 -14.61
C LEU A 210 9.47 -8.68 -14.84
N ARG A 211 8.59 -8.57 -15.83
CA ARG A 211 7.73 -7.39 -15.99
C ARG A 211 6.27 -7.80 -15.81
N ASP A 212 5.58 -7.15 -14.87
CA ASP A 212 4.15 -7.30 -14.62
C ASP A 212 3.34 -6.49 -15.65
N ASN A 213 3.31 -7.01 -16.88
CA ASN A 213 2.70 -6.33 -18.02
C ASN A 213 1.18 -6.28 -18.01
N ASN A 214 0.53 -7.07 -17.15
CA ASN A 214 -0.92 -7.16 -16.99
C ASN A 214 -1.41 -6.67 -15.62
N ASP A 215 -0.53 -6.11 -14.81
CA ASP A 215 -0.84 -5.63 -13.46
C ASP A 215 -1.37 -6.75 -12.52
N GLU A 216 -1.00 -8.02 -12.81
CA GLU A 216 -1.47 -9.17 -12.03
C GLU A 216 -0.77 -9.24 -10.66
N GLY A 217 0.57 -9.09 -10.64
CA GLY A 217 1.35 -9.11 -9.41
C GLY A 217 1.03 -7.92 -8.51
N ASN A 218 0.94 -6.74 -9.12
CA ASN A 218 0.57 -5.52 -8.42
C ASN A 218 -0.79 -5.65 -7.72
N ARG A 219 -1.80 -6.17 -8.43
CA ARG A 219 -3.14 -6.43 -7.84
C ARG A 219 -3.15 -7.59 -6.85
N ALA A 220 -2.36 -8.64 -7.08
CA ALA A 220 -2.32 -9.81 -6.19
C ALA A 220 -1.81 -9.46 -4.80
N TYR A 221 -0.84 -8.56 -4.72
CA TYR A 221 -0.18 -8.13 -3.47
C TYR A 221 -0.65 -6.76 -2.97
N GLY A 222 -1.61 -6.11 -3.64
CA GLY A 222 -2.13 -4.82 -3.23
C GLY A 222 -1.09 -3.69 -3.29
N ILE A 223 -0.13 -3.77 -4.22
CA ILE A 223 0.96 -2.80 -4.32
C ILE A 223 0.41 -1.43 -4.69
N THR A 224 0.50 -0.49 -3.78
CA THR A 224 0.03 0.89 -3.97
C THR A 224 1.18 1.87 -4.10
N SER A 225 2.38 1.48 -3.67
CA SER A 225 3.62 2.26 -3.78
C SER A 225 4.83 1.34 -3.99
N ILE A 226 5.88 1.85 -4.59
CA ILE A 226 7.17 1.18 -4.78
C ILE A 226 8.32 2.07 -4.28
N PRO A 227 9.44 1.50 -3.77
CA PRO A 227 9.73 0.07 -3.69
C PRO A 227 8.79 -0.67 -2.75
N HIS A 228 8.53 -1.94 -3.04
CA HIS A 228 7.83 -2.84 -2.14
C HIS A 228 8.45 -4.24 -2.27
N THR A 229 8.76 -4.87 -1.15
CA THR A 229 9.38 -6.19 -1.15
C THR A 229 8.55 -7.20 -0.38
N VAL A 230 8.57 -8.46 -0.84
CA VAL A 230 7.91 -9.58 -0.16
C VAL A 230 8.92 -10.71 0.02
N LEU A 231 9.15 -11.10 1.26
CA LEU A 231 10.01 -12.25 1.58
C LEU A 231 9.16 -13.52 1.73
N ILE A 232 9.46 -14.54 0.94
CA ILE A 232 8.73 -15.81 0.90
C ILE A 232 9.70 -16.93 1.29
N SER A 233 9.29 -17.80 2.23
CA SER A 233 10.04 -18.98 2.61
C SER A 233 9.93 -20.12 1.59
N ARG A 234 10.79 -21.12 1.71
CA ARG A 234 10.85 -22.28 0.79
C ARG A 234 9.50 -22.99 0.61
N ASP A 235 8.68 -23.06 1.64
CA ASP A 235 7.37 -23.72 1.61
C ASP A 235 6.26 -22.85 1.01
N GLY A 236 6.60 -21.62 0.58
CA GLY A 236 5.67 -20.67 -0.01
C GLY A 236 4.92 -19.81 0.99
N THR A 237 5.33 -19.79 2.26
CA THR A 237 4.75 -18.89 3.27
C THR A 237 5.38 -17.51 3.16
N ILE A 238 4.57 -16.47 3.17
CA ILE A 238 5.04 -15.08 3.25
C ILE A 238 5.60 -14.84 4.65
N VAL A 239 6.85 -14.44 4.73
CA VAL A 239 7.55 -14.16 5.99
C VAL A 239 7.35 -12.71 6.43
N ALA A 240 7.51 -11.78 5.50
CA ALA A 240 7.37 -10.35 5.76
C ALA A 240 7.12 -9.56 4.47
N HIS A 241 6.49 -8.40 4.62
CA HIS A 241 6.47 -7.32 3.64
C HIS A 241 7.48 -6.26 4.07
N ASP A 242 8.19 -5.69 3.13
CA ASP A 242 9.19 -4.64 3.31
C ASP A 242 10.17 -4.89 4.48
N PRO A 243 10.74 -6.14 4.59
CA PRO A 243 11.67 -6.42 5.66
C PRO A 243 12.94 -5.56 5.52
N GLU A 244 13.42 -5.04 6.64
CA GLU A 244 14.72 -4.38 6.68
C GLU A 244 15.85 -5.37 6.38
N HIS A 245 16.98 -4.89 5.84
CA HIS A 245 18.13 -5.74 5.49
C HIS A 245 18.59 -6.60 6.66
N GLU A 246 18.68 -6.03 7.86
CA GLU A 246 19.09 -6.72 9.08
C GLU A 246 18.14 -7.88 9.44
N GLN A 247 16.85 -7.73 9.20
CA GLN A 247 15.86 -8.79 9.42
C GLN A 247 16.06 -9.95 8.43
N ILE A 248 16.35 -9.63 7.15
CA ILE A 248 16.67 -10.67 6.15
C ILE A 248 17.95 -11.40 6.55
N GLU A 249 19.01 -10.67 6.93
CA GLU A 249 20.26 -11.27 7.38
C GLU A 249 20.10 -12.18 8.61
N GLU A 250 19.26 -11.80 9.58
CA GLU A 250 18.98 -12.64 10.75
C GLU A 250 18.35 -13.97 10.37
N LEU A 251 17.44 -13.99 9.39
CA LEU A 251 16.81 -15.22 8.88
C LEU A 251 17.77 -16.09 8.07
N LEU A 252 18.78 -15.48 7.47
CA LEU A 252 19.78 -16.15 6.64
C LEU A 252 20.99 -16.68 7.44
N ARG A 253 21.10 -16.39 8.73
CA ARG A 253 22.14 -16.95 9.63
C ARG A 253 21.76 -18.35 10.09
#